data_1177dc89913df219c9549b67d51583d1
#
_entry.id   1177dc89913df219c9549b67d51583d1
#
_cell.length_a   1.000
_cell.length_b   1.000
_cell.length_c   1.000
_cell.angle_alpha   90.00
_cell.angle_beta   90.00
_cell.angle_gamma   90.00
#
_symmetry.space_group_name_H-M   'P 1'
#
loop_
_entity.id
_entity.type
_entity.pdbx_description
1 polymer ?
#
loop_
_entity_poly.entity_id
_entity_poly.type
_entity_poly.pdbx_seq_one_letter_code
_entity_poly.pdbx_strand_id
1 'polypeptide(L)'
;MTGDVNPPSEGVTLRQAQTALTEQRILAAATELFLADGYVATTLEAVARRARVAARTVYVRFGSKAALFKRVVDVAIVGDAEPVGVLDRDWMIQAMTAPTLAGRITAGAAVGRQIMQRTGALFAVAQQAAAVEPLIAGFWQEGREQSRHGQEVFWTRLAGDGLLPPGIDLTWLIDTASMMAAAETYLLASRMLGWDLDAYQDWLTITWTRLLTGPAGHGLHSGHGPQGRHVMMTGVPVRAVVRKRAVVHSPSGKIWVDSGSGENLVHHNPHKSPISPNQPR
;
A
#
# COMPACT_ATOMS: atom_id res chain seq x y z
N MET A 1 49.86 14.22 32.88
CA MET A 1 48.71 13.39 32.55
C MET A 1 47.87 14.14 31.55
N THR A 2 48.18 13.96 30.30
CA THR A 2 47.49 14.57 29.17
C THR A 2 46.31 13.68 28.83
N GLY A 3 45.11 14.17 29.10
CA GLY A 3 43.86 13.51 28.70
C GLY A 3 43.71 13.56 27.20
N ASP A 4 43.70 12.39 26.62
CA ASP A 4 43.38 12.18 25.19
C ASP A 4 41.90 12.50 24.98
N VAL A 5 41.63 13.66 24.41
CA VAL A 5 40.29 14.05 23.96
C VAL A 5 40.06 13.35 22.61
N ASN A 6 39.34 12.24 22.66
CA ASN A 6 38.84 11.57 21.48
C ASN A 6 37.96 12.55 20.70
N PRO A 7 38.22 12.84 19.40
CA PRO A 7 37.37 13.73 18.64
C PRO A 7 36.04 13.07 18.36
N PRO A 8 34.93 13.83 18.43
CA PRO A 8 33.61 13.30 18.19
C PRO A 8 33.36 13.08 16.72
N SER A 9 32.63 12.00 16.46
CA SER A 9 31.71 11.79 15.35
C SER A 9 32.25 11.65 13.94
N GLU A 10 32.03 10.50 13.51
CA GLU A 10 31.86 9.95 12.18
C GLU A 10 31.36 10.97 11.14
N GLY A 11 32.28 11.70 10.53
CA GLY A 11 31.99 12.43 9.32
C GLY A 11 31.62 11.44 8.21
N VAL A 12 30.48 11.63 7.58
CA VAL A 12 30.08 10.90 6.36
C VAL A 12 31.27 10.93 5.40
N THR A 13 31.81 9.76 5.04
CA THR A 13 32.94 9.70 4.15
C THR A 13 32.57 10.30 2.79
N LEU A 14 33.53 10.92 2.08
CA LEU A 14 33.30 11.48 0.74
C LEU A 14 32.64 10.45 -0.19
N ARG A 15 33.02 9.18 -0.07
CA ARG A 15 32.42 8.07 -0.82
C ARG A 15 30.94 7.85 -0.47
N GLN A 16 30.57 7.94 0.79
CA GLN A 16 29.17 7.83 1.23
C GLN A 16 28.34 8.99 0.71
N ALA A 17 28.87 10.23 0.80
CA ALA A 17 28.21 11.41 0.28
C ALA A 17 27.99 11.32 -1.26
N GLN A 18 28.98 10.88 -2.02
CA GLN A 18 28.85 10.66 -3.47
C GLN A 18 27.84 9.56 -3.80
N THR A 19 27.78 8.52 -2.97
CA THR A 19 26.84 7.43 -3.12
C THR A 19 25.40 7.89 -2.89
N ALA A 20 25.16 8.67 -1.83
CA ALA A 20 23.87 9.28 -1.53
C ALA A 20 23.39 10.24 -2.62
N LEU A 21 24.29 11.12 -3.10
CA LEU A 21 23.97 12.03 -4.19
C LEU A 21 23.61 11.30 -5.49
N THR A 22 24.30 10.20 -5.79
CA THR A 22 23.99 9.36 -6.95
C THR A 22 22.60 8.72 -6.81
N GLU A 23 22.27 8.22 -5.62
CA GLU A 23 20.94 7.67 -5.33
C GLU A 23 19.85 8.72 -5.51
N GLN A 24 20.01 9.90 -4.92
CA GLN A 24 19.07 11.00 -5.07
C GLN A 24 18.80 11.36 -6.54
N ARG A 25 19.85 11.41 -7.36
CA ARG A 25 19.70 11.68 -8.81
C ARG A 25 18.92 10.58 -9.53
N ILE A 26 19.16 9.32 -9.19
CA ILE A 26 18.42 8.19 -9.77
C ILE A 26 16.96 8.24 -9.34
N LEU A 27 16.68 8.46 -8.05
CA LEU A 27 15.31 8.53 -7.52
C LEU A 27 14.54 9.71 -8.12
N ALA A 28 15.14 10.88 -8.25
CA ALA A 28 14.52 12.04 -8.90
C ALA A 28 14.16 11.74 -10.37
N ALA A 29 15.12 11.19 -11.14
CA ALA A 29 14.89 10.81 -12.53
C ALA A 29 13.82 9.73 -12.68
N ALA A 30 13.78 8.75 -11.77
CA ALA A 30 12.76 7.70 -11.74
C ALA A 30 11.37 8.27 -11.43
N THR A 31 11.28 9.16 -10.43
CA THR A 31 10.04 9.84 -10.08
C THR A 31 9.46 10.59 -11.29
N GLU A 32 10.27 11.40 -11.97
CA GLU A 32 9.84 12.15 -13.17
C GLU A 32 9.29 11.20 -14.24
N LEU A 33 10.02 10.12 -14.56
CA LEU A 33 9.61 9.19 -15.61
C LEU A 33 8.38 8.37 -15.22
N PHE A 34 8.30 7.91 -13.98
CA PHE A 34 7.10 7.17 -13.51
C PHE A 34 5.85 8.04 -13.53
N LEU A 35 5.97 9.33 -13.21
CA LEU A 35 4.84 10.25 -13.26
C LEU A 35 4.47 10.67 -14.70
N ALA A 36 5.44 10.83 -15.60
CA ALA A 36 5.21 11.25 -16.99
C ALA A 36 4.71 10.09 -17.86
N ASP A 37 5.39 8.93 -17.79
CA ASP A 37 5.22 7.83 -18.73
C ASP A 37 4.46 6.63 -18.11
N GLY A 38 4.26 6.64 -16.79
CA GLY A 38 3.72 5.52 -16.04
C GLY A 38 4.73 4.40 -15.79
N TYR A 39 4.31 3.40 -15.01
CA TYR A 39 5.20 2.29 -14.63
C TYR A 39 5.62 1.43 -15.85
N VAL A 40 4.68 1.09 -16.74
CA VAL A 40 4.93 0.12 -17.82
C VAL A 40 5.97 0.66 -18.82
N ALA A 41 5.83 1.90 -19.26
CA ALA A 41 6.70 2.50 -20.28
C ALA A 41 8.09 2.91 -19.73
N THR A 42 8.22 3.13 -18.42
CA THR A 42 9.50 3.47 -17.80
C THR A 42 10.44 2.27 -17.78
N THR A 43 11.71 2.47 -18.21
CA THR A 43 12.78 1.46 -18.15
C THR A 43 13.95 1.92 -17.31
N LEU A 44 14.74 0.96 -16.76
CA LEU A 44 15.93 1.29 -15.96
C LEU A 44 17.00 2.03 -16.79
N GLU A 45 17.08 1.73 -18.09
CA GLU A 45 17.97 2.44 -19.02
C GLU A 45 17.53 3.90 -19.23
N ALA A 46 16.23 4.15 -19.35
CA ALA A 46 15.70 5.51 -19.46
C ALA A 46 15.99 6.32 -18.19
N VAL A 47 15.80 5.70 -17.02
CA VAL A 47 16.16 6.31 -15.72
C VAL A 47 17.64 6.60 -15.64
N ALA A 48 18.52 5.66 -16.04
CA ALA A 48 19.97 5.86 -16.03
C ALA A 48 20.41 7.04 -16.92
N ARG A 49 19.86 7.11 -18.14
CA ARG A 49 20.13 8.26 -19.06
C ARG A 49 19.67 9.57 -18.44
N ARG A 50 18.47 9.62 -17.89
CA ARG A 50 17.91 10.83 -17.26
C ARG A 50 18.72 11.25 -16.03
N ALA A 51 19.16 10.29 -15.20
CA ALA A 51 20.00 10.51 -14.03
C ALA A 51 21.46 10.82 -14.37
N ARG A 52 21.88 10.67 -15.64
CA ARG A 52 23.27 10.78 -16.11
C ARG A 52 24.23 9.84 -15.37
N VAL A 53 23.83 8.57 -15.26
CA VAL A 53 24.65 7.49 -14.69
C VAL A 53 24.69 6.31 -15.65
N ALA A 54 25.64 5.38 -15.45
CA ALA A 54 25.66 4.15 -16.22
C ALA A 54 24.45 3.26 -15.85
N ALA A 55 23.84 2.57 -16.83
CA ALA A 55 22.73 1.66 -16.59
C ALA A 55 23.08 0.59 -15.56
N ARG A 56 24.31 0.03 -15.62
CA ARG A 56 24.84 -0.90 -14.62
C ARG A 56 24.74 -0.37 -13.18
N THR A 57 24.92 0.94 -12.97
CA THR A 57 24.81 1.56 -11.63
C THR A 57 23.39 1.43 -11.08
N VAL A 58 22.38 1.65 -11.92
CA VAL A 58 20.98 1.52 -11.52
C VAL A 58 20.64 0.06 -11.22
N TYR A 59 21.04 -0.87 -12.10
CA TYR A 59 20.84 -2.30 -11.91
C TYR A 59 21.51 -2.84 -10.63
N VAL A 60 22.76 -2.48 -10.38
CA VAL A 60 23.50 -2.93 -9.20
C VAL A 60 22.88 -2.39 -7.91
N ARG A 61 22.31 -1.18 -7.95
CA ARG A 61 21.78 -0.53 -6.76
C ARG A 61 20.37 -0.97 -6.40
N PHE A 62 19.51 -1.17 -7.39
CA PHE A 62 18.08 -1.43 -7.17
C PHE A 62 17.63 -2.83 -7.61
N GLY A 63 18.41 -3.51 -8.43
CA GLY A 63 18.11 -4.86 -8.91
C GLY A 63 16.99 -4.92 -9.96
N SER A 64 15.84 -4.31 -9.69
CA SER A 64 14.67 -4.33 -10.59
C SER A 64 13.94 -2.99 -10.66
N LYS A 65 13.12 -2.83 -11.70
CA LYS A 65 12.24 -1.66 -11.84
C LYS A 65 11.23 -1.59 -10.69
N ALA A 66 10.70 -2.71 -10.26
CA ALA A 66 9.76 -2.76 -9.14
C ALA A 66 10.41 -2.31 -7.83
N ALA A 67 11.62 -2.75 -7.53
CA ALA A 67 12.36 -2.34 -6.35
C ALA A 67 12.74 -0.84 -6.39
N LEU A 68 13.12 -0.33 -7.58
CA LEU A 68 13.35 1.11 -7.77
C LEU A 68 12.06 1.91 -7.52
N PHE A 69 10.93 1.45 -8.07
CA PHE A 69 9.63 2.12 -7.86
C PHE A 69 9.22 2.11 -6.39
N LYS A 70 9.36 0.95 -5.71
CA LYS A 70 9.12 0.87 -4.26
C LYS A 70 9.95 1.91 -3.51
N ARG A 71 11.26 1.98 -3.79
CA ARG A 71 12.15 2.95 -3.13
C ARG A 71 11.75 4.40 -3.40
N VAL A 72 11.28 4.73 -4.61
CA VAL A 72 10.73 6.05 -4.93
C VAL A 72 9.52 6.37 -4.05
N VAL A 73 8.59 5.43 -3.92
CA VAL A 73 7.40 5.61 -3.08
C VAL A 73 7.78 5.73 -1.60
N ASP A 74 8.66 4.85 -1.09
CA ASP A 74 9.12 4.88 0.31
C ASP A 74 9.74 6.24 0.67
N VAL A 75 10.61 6.77 -0.19
CA VAL A 75 11.22 8.09 0.02
C VAL A 75 10.18 9.21 -0.08
N ALA A 76 9.23 9.12 -0.99
CA ALA A 76 8.17 10.12 -1.11
C ALA A 76 7.25 10.14 0.13
N ILE A 77 6.94 9.00 0.74
CA ILE A 77 6.12 8.93 1.96
C ILE A 77 6.76 9.75 3.08
N VAL A 78 8.04 9.54 3.36
CA VAL A 78 8.73 10.21 4.47
C VAL A 78 9.27 11.59 4.10
N GLY A 79 9.56 11.84 2.83
CA GLY A 79 10.03 13.12 2.28
C GLY A 79 11.54 13.22 2.06
N ASP A 80 12.31 12.23 2.49
CA ASP A 80 13.77 12.14 2.33
C ASP A 80 14.23 10.67 2.30
N ALA A 81 15.53 10.44 2.10
CA ALA A 81 16.13 9.12 2.03
C ALA A 81 16.75 8.64 3.35
N GLU A 82 16.52 9.34 4.45
CA GLU A 82 17.03 8.94 5.76
C GLU A 82 16.39 7.64 6.25
N PRO A 83 17.13 6.77 6.97
CA PRO A 83 16.60 5.50 7.46
C PRO A 83 15.77 5.68 8.74
N VAL A 84 14.82 6.63 8.73
CA VAL A 84 13.92 6.92 9.84
C VAL A 84 12.49 6.59 9.40
N GLY A 85 11.82 5.72 10.14
CA GLY A 85 10.44 5.31 9.84
C GLY A 85 9.41 6.43 10.01
N VAL A 86 8.23 6.27 9.43
CA VAL A 86 7.14 7.26 9.52
C VAL A 86 6.79 7.59 10.97
N LEU A 87 6.72 6.58 11.84
CA LEU A 87 6.31 6.74 13.24
C LEU A 87 7.36 7.47 14.10
N ASP A 88 8.62 7.48 13.67
CA ASP A 88 9.74 8.10 14.38
C ASP A 88 10.06 9.51 13.84
N ARG A 89 9.29 10.01 12.88
CA ARG A 89 9.44 11.36 12.33
C ARG A 89 8.86 12.41 13.26
N ASP A 90 9.54 13.55 13.40
CA ASP A 90 9.11 14.66 14.25
C ASP A 90 7.67 15.09 14.02
N TRP A 91 7.26 15.19 12.75
CA TRP A 91 5.90 15.58 12.38
C TRP A 91 4.84 14.54 12.80
N MET A 92 5.18 13.24 12.83
CA MET A 92 4.30 12.19 13.34
C MET A 92 4.30 12.19 14.87
N ILE A 93 5.47 12.32 15.49
CA ILE A 93 5.58 12.44 16.96
C ILE A 93 4.77 13.63 17.46
N GLN A 94 4.88 14.80 16.80
CA GLN A 94 4.07 15.98 17.13
C GLN A 94 2.57 15.72 17.00
N ALA A 95 2.13 15.04 15.95
CA ALA A 95 0.73 14.66 15.79
C ALA A 95 0.26 13.72 16.91
N MET A 96 1.10 12.75 17.30
CA MET A 96 0.78 11.78 18.37
C MET A 96 0.89 12.35 19.79
N THR A 97 1.49 13.52 20.00
CA THR A 97 1.73 14.11 21.32
C THR A 97 1.05 15.45 21.55
N ALA A 98 0.28 15.95 20.59
CA ALA A 98 -0.52 17.16 20.78
C ALA A 98 -1.42 17.03 22.03
N PRO A 99 -1.55 18.07 22.87
CA PRO A 99 -2.10 17.95 24.22
C PRO A 99 -3.61 17.71 24.29
N THR A 100 -4.33 17.93 23.17
CA THR A 100 -5.80 17.82 23.12
C THR A 100 -6.26 16.88 22.04
N LEU A 101 -7.43 16.27 22.21
CA LEU A 101 -8.07 15.44 21.20
C LEU A 101 -8.19 16.17 19.85
N ALA A 102 -8.73 17.39 19.87
CA ALA A 102 -8.88 18.20 18.65
C ALA A 102 -7.53 18.47 17.97
N GLY A 103 -6.50 18.80 18.76
CA GLY A 103 -5.15 19.00 18.25
C GLY A 103 -4.57 17.75 17.57
N ARG A 104 -4.76 16.57 18.17
CA ARG A 104 -4.32 15.29 17.58
C ARG A 104 -5.05 14.95 16.30
N ILE A 105 -6.38 15.12 16.28
CA ILE A 105 -7.18 14.88 15.08
C ILE A 105 -6.73 15.79 13.93
N THR A 106 -6.60 17.09 14.19
CA THR A 106 -6.17 18.07 13.18
C THR A 106 -4.76 17.74 12.67
N ALA A 107 -3.82 17.46 13.59
CA ALA A 107 -2.45 17.11 13.23
C ALA A 107 -2.37 15.77 12.47
N GLY A 108 -3.13 14.76 12.89
CA GLY A 108 -3.21 13.47 12.19
C GLY A 108 -3.78 13.61 10.76
N ALA A 109 -4.81 14.40 10.58
CA ALA A 109 -5.36 14.72 9.27
C ALA A 109 -4.35 15.49 8.38
N ALA A 110 -3.59 16.41 8.97
CA ALA A 110 -2.52 17.13 8.27
C ALA A 110 -1.38 16.20 7.86
N VAL A 111 -1.04 15.19 8.66
CA VAL A 111 -0.11 14.12 8.29
C VAL A 111 -0.62 13.37 7.06
N GLY A 112 -1.88 12.95 7.04
CA GLY A 112 -2.51 12.30 5.89
C GLY A 112 -2.42 13.17 4.63
N ARG A 113 -2.75 14.45 4.73
CA ARG A 113 -2.61 15.43 3.64
C ARG A 113 -1.17 15.51 3.13
N GLN A 114 -0.21 15.63 4.03
CA GLN A 114 1.20 15.76 3.68
C GLN A 114 1.74 14.52 2.94
N ILE A 115 1.36 13.33 3.38
CA ILE A 115 1.71 12.08 2.70
C ILE A 115 1.07 12.07 1.31
N MET A 116 -0.23 12.34 1.17
CA MET A 116 -0.92 12.34 -0.13
C MET A 116 -0.37 13.40 -1.09
N GLN A 117 0.07 14.55 -0.57
CA GLN A 117 0.72 15.60 -1.37
C GLN A 117 1.98 15.09 -2.07
N ARG A 118 2.77 14.27 -1.38
CA ARG A 118 4.03 13.72 -1.92
C ARG A 118 3.81 12.47 -2.77
N THR A 119 2.80 11.68 -2.44
CA THR A 119 2.64 10.31 -2.96
C THR A 119 1.41 10.10 -3.81
N GLY A 120 0.41 10.99 -3.79
CA GLY A 120 -0.87 10.74 -4.44
C GLY A 120 -0.75 10.37 -5.92
N ALA A 121 0.07 11.09 -6.68
CA ALA A 121 0.34 10.77 -8.08
C ALA A 121 1.09 9.44 -8.26
N LEU A 122 2.07 9.14 -7.38
CA LEU A 122 2.79 7.86 -7.38
C LEU A 122 1.87 6.70 -7.01
N PHE A 123 0.97 6.89 -6.06
CA PHE A 123 -0.03 5.88 -5.70
C PHE A 123 -0.99 5.60 -6.85
N ALA A 124 -1.34 6.61 -7.65
CA ALA A 124 -2.13 6.38 -8.87
C ALA A 124 -1.39 5.50 -9.88
N VAL A 125 -0.07 5.71 -10.06
CA VAL A 125 0.80 4.84 -10.88
C VAL A 125 0.89 3.43 -10.28
N ALA A 126 1.10 3.32 -8.95
CA ALA A 126 1.17 2.03 -8.26
C ALA A 126 -0.12 1.21 -8.42
N GLN A 127 -1.30 1.85 -8.26
CA GLN A 127 -2.59 1.20 -8.40
C GLN A 127 -2.79 0.61 -9.80
N GLN A 128 -2.37 1.33 -10.85
CA GLN A 128 -2.43 0.83 -12.24
C GLN A 128 -1.41 -0.28 -12.48
N ALA A 129 -0.19 -0.13 -11.97
CA ALA A 129 0.88 -1.10 -12.13
C ALA A 129 0.61 -2.42 -11.41
N ALA A 130 -0.05 -2.38 -10.25
CA ALA A 130 -0.42 -3.56 -9.47
C ALA A 130 -1.30 -4.57 -10.24
N ALA A 131 -2.04 -4.10 -11.25
CA ALA A 131 -2.86 -4.97 -12.10
C ALA A 131 -2.03 -5.85 -13.05
N VAL A 132 -0.79 -5.47 -13.36
CA VAL A 132 0.07 -6.11 -14.38
C VAL A 132 1.44 -6.55 -13.85
N GLU A 133 1.83 -6.12 -12.66
CA GLU A 133 3.12 -6.41 -12.05
C GLU A 133 2.92 -6.99 -10.64
N PRO A 134 3.10 -8.30 -10.45
CA PRO A 134 2.86 -8.95 -9.16
C PRO A 134 3.71 -8.41 -8.00
N LEU A 135 4.94 -7.96 -8.26
CA LEU A 135 5.79 -7.35 -7.23
C LEU A 135 5.19 -6.02 -6.73
N ILE A 136 4.63 -5.21 -7.65
CA ILE A 136 3.96 -3.97 -7.26
C ILE A 136 2.66 -4.28 -6.50
N ALA A 137 1.91 -5.30 -6.91
CA ALA A 137 0.73 -5.74 -6.15
C ALA A 137 1.08 -6.14 -4.71
N GLY A 138 2.20 -6.85 -4.52
CA GLY A 138 2.72 -7.18 -3.18
C GLY A 138 3.10 -5.94 -2.37
N PHE A 139 3.85 -5.01 -2.95
CA PHE A 139 4.23 -3.75 -2.29
C PHE A 139 3.01 -2.87 -1.96
N TRP A 140 2.00 -2.87 -2.82
CA TRP A 140 0.74 -2.16 -2.57
C TRP A 140 -0.02 -2.73 -1.38
N GLN A 141 -0.06 -4.06 -1.25
CA GLN A 141 -0.66 -4.74 -0.11
C GLN A 141 0.12 -4.49 1.18
N GLU A 142 1.44 -4.60 1.15
CA GLU A 142 2.32 -4.25 2.28
C GLU A 142 2.09 -2.81 2.76
N GLY A 143 1.97 -1.86 1.82
CA GLY A 143 1.68 -0.46 2.11
C GLY A 143 0.34 -0.25 2.84
N ARG A 144 -0.69 -1.01 2.49
CA ARG A 144 -1.98 -0.98 3.21
C ARG A 144 -1.84 -1.48 4.65
N GLU A 145 -1.10 -2.55 4.85
CA GLU A 145 -0.86 -3.12 6.19
C GLU A 145 -0.07 -2.15 7.07
N GLN A 146 0.95 -1.50 6.51
CA GLN A 146 1.73 -0.47 7.20
C GLN A 146 0.88 0.77 7.53
N SER A 147 0.01 1.20 6.61
CA SER A 147 -0.92 2.31 6.84
C SER A 147 -1.90 1.98 7.97
N ARG A 148 -2.48 0.76 7.96
CA ARG A 148 -3.36 0.30 9.04
C ARG A 148 -2.64 0.25 10.39
N HIS A 149 -1.41 -0.26 10.41
CA HIS A 149 -0.58 -0.27 11.61
C HIS A 149 -0.30 1.16 12.13
N GLY A 150 -0.03 2.11 11.25
CA GLY A 150 0.12 3.52 11.64
C GLY A 150 -1.14 4.09 12.30
N GLN A 151 -2.33 3.78 11.78
CA GLN A 151 -3.60 4.16 12.40
C GLN A 151 -3.80 3.46 13.76
N GLU A 152 -3.47 2.19 13.87
CA GLU A 152 -3.53 1.45 15.14
C GLU A 152 -2.65 2.10 16.22
N VAL A 153 -1.41 2.43 15.92
CA VAL A 153 -0.49 3.13 16.82
C VAL A 153 -1.06 4.49 17.24
N PHE A 154 -1.55 5.28 16.27
CA PHE A 154 -2.11 6.60 16.52
C PHE A 154 -3.32 6.54 17.48
N TRP A 155 -4.34 5.75 17.17
CA TRP A 155 -5.57 5.68 17.95
C TRP A 155 -5.38 4.99 19.30
N THR A 156 -4.53 3.97 19.37
CA THR A 156 -4.17 3.34 20.65
C THR A 156 -3.45 4.30 21.58
N ARG A 157 -2.59 5.18 21.04
CA ARG A 157 -1.94 6.22 21.81
C ARG A 157 -2.96 7.23 22.37
N LEU A 158 -3.94 7.66 21.58
CA LEU A 158 -5.01 8.55 22.06
C LEU A 158 -5.83 7.89 23.19
N ALA A 159 -6.12 6.59 23.06
CA ALA A 159 -6.81 5.84 24.09
C ALA A 159 -5.97 5.75 25.39
N GLY A 160 -4.69 5.43 25.27
CA GLY A 160 -3.76 5.34 26.40
C GLY A 160 -3.56 6.67 27.14
N ASP A 161 -3.61 7.78 26.44
CA ASP A 161 -3.51 9.12 27.00
C ASP A 161 -4.87 9.63 27.55
N GLY A 162 -5.93 8.82 27.55
CA GLY A 162 -7.25 9.16 28.08
C GLY A 162 -8.00 10.23 27.27
N LEU A 163 -7.65 10.44 26.01
CA LEU A 163 -8.25 11.47 25.16
C LEU A 163 -9.51 11.00 24.44
N LEU A 164 -9.76 9.70 24.35
CA LEU A 164 -10.95 9.17 23.69
C LEU A 164 -12.16 9.17 24.64
N PRO A 165 -13.38 9.37 24.12
CA PRO A 165 -14.59 9.25 24.89
C PRO A 165 -14.76 7.85 25.50
N PRO A 166 -15.37 7.72 26.69
CA PRO A 166 -15.63 6.43 27.30
C PRO A 166 -16.59 5.61 26.44
N GLY A 167 -16.34 4.30 26.37
CA GLY A 167 -17.23 3.35 25.66
C GLY A 167 -17.03 3.29 24.15
N ILE A 168 -15.99 3.94 23.60
CA ILE A 168 -15.69 3.82 22.18
C ILE A 168 -15.13 2.43 21.84
N ASP A 169 -15.64 1.82 20.78
CA ASP A 169 -15.05 0.61 20.22
C ASP A 169 -13.78 0.98 19.46
N LEU A 170 -12.63 0.75 20.10
CA LEU A 170 -11.32 1.11 19.53
C LEU A 170 -11.00 0.34 18.27
N THR A 171 -11.40 -0.93 18.18
CA THR A 171 -11.16 -1.76 16.98
C THR A 171 -11.94 -1.22 15.79
N TRP A 172 -13.23 -0.94 15.99
CA TRP A 172 -14.06 -0.33 14.96
C TRP A 172 -13.55 1.05 14.53
N LEU A 173 -13.09 1.87 15.48
CA LEU A 173 -12.52 3.18 15.21
C LEU A 173 -11.25 3.07 14.34
N ILE A 174 -10.32 2.18 14.71
CA ILE A 174 -9.09 1.93 13.95
C ILE A 174 -9.40 1.47 12.52
N ASP A 175 -10.28 0.50 12.36
CA ASP A 175 -10.65 -0.03 11.04
C ASP A 175 -11.31 1.04 10.18
N THR A 176 -12.25 1.81 10.75
CA THR A 176 -12.94 2.90 10.06
C THR A 176 -11.96 4.01 9.66
N ALA A 177 -11.11 4.48 10.58
CA ALA A 177 -10.12 5.52 10.32
C ALA A 177 -9.07 5.05 9.28
N SER A 178 -8.68 3.77 9.31
CA SER A 178 -7.76 3.18 8.33
C SER A 178 -8.33 3.21 6.91
N MET A 179 -9.62 2.88 6.75
CA MET A 179 -10.30 2.98 5.45
C MET A 179 -10.38 4.41 4.95
N MET A 180 -10.63 5.36 5.85
CA MET A 180 -10.71 6.79 5.49
C MET A 180 -9.34 7.35 5.09
N ALA A 181 -8.27 6.95 5.77
CA ALA A 181 -6.91 7.41 5.51
C ALA A 181 -6.20 6.61 4.40
N ALA A 182 -6.83 5.59 3.84
CA ALA A 182 -6.24 4.80 2.76
C ALA A 182 -6.00 5.65 1.50
N ALA A 183 -4.92 5.35 0.78
CA ALA A 183 -4.59 6.01 -0.48
C ALA A 183 -5.72 5.89 -1.52
N GLU A 184 -6.40 4.75 -1.57
CA GLU A 184 -7.54 4.50 -2.45
C GLU A 184 -8.68 5.47 -2.18
N THR A 185 -8.95 5.79 -0.93
CA THR A 185 -10.01 6.74 -0.54
C THR A 185 -9.71 8.15 -1.06
N TYR A 186 -8.46 8.61 -0.88
CA TYR A 186 -8.02 9.89 -1.45
C TYR A 186 -8.13 9.89 -2.98
N LEU A 187 -7.59 8.85 -3.64
CA LEU A 187 -7.62 8.75 -5.10
C LEU A 187 -9.05 8.70 -5.65
N LEU A 188 -9.96 8.01 -4.94
CA LEU A 188 -11.38 7.97 -5.31
C LEU A 188 -12.03 9.34 -5.15
N ALA A 189 -11.85 9.98 -4.00
CA ALA A 189 -12.41 11.30 -3.73
C ALA A 189 -11.90 12.36 -4.71
N SER A 190 -10.60 12.37 -5.02
CA SER A 190 -10.01 13.28 -5.99
C SER A 190 -10.58 13.06 -7.40
N ARG A 191 -10.74 11.80 -7.85
CA ARG A 191 -11.25 11.48 -9.19
C ARG A 191 -12.76 11.71 -9.35
N MET A 192 -13.56 11.30 -8.34
CA MET A 192 -15.02 11.34 -8.43
C MET A 192 -15.61 12.66 -7.98
N LEU A 193 -15.03 13.30 -6.95
CA LEU A 193 -15.58 14.49 -6.30
C LEU A 193 -14.75 15.73 -6.61
N GLY A 194 -13.61 15.60 -7.29
CA GLY A 194 -12.71 16.72 -7.59
C GLY A 194 -12.02 17.29 -6.34
N TRP A 195 -11.93 16.52 -5.27
CA TRP A 195 -11.30 17.01 -4.04
C TRP A 195 -9.80 17.24 -4.24
N ASP A 196 -9.38 18.41 -3.77
CA ASP A 196 -7.98 18.72 -3.55
C ASP A 196 -7.51 18.20 -2.18
N LEU A 197 -6.27 18.49 -1.84
CA LEU A 197 -5.66 18.05 -0.58
C LEU A 197 -6.27 18.72 0.65
N ASP A 198 -6.74 19.95 0.52
CA ASP A 198 -7.33 20.70 1.62
C ASP A 198 -8.74 20.18 1.92
N ALA A 199 -9.55 19.93 0.90
CA ALA A 199 -10.85 19.27 1.06
C ALA A 199 -10.73 17.86 1.69
N TYR A 200 -9.69 17.10 1.32
CA TYR A 200 -9.41 15.79 1.91
C TYR A 200 -9.04 15.90 3.39
N GLN A 201 -8.14 16.84 3.76
CA GLN A 201 -7.76 17.07 5.15
C GLN A 201 -8.96 17.51 6.00
N ASP A 202 -9.77 18.45 5.51
CA ASP A 202 -10.96 18.93 6.20
C ASP A 202 -11.96 17.80 6.42
N TRP A 203 -12.19 16.98 5.39
CA TRP A 203 -13.06 15.82 5.50
C TRP A 203 -12.57 14.83 6.56
N LEU A 204 -11.27 14.48 6.60
CA LEU A 204 -10.71 13.62 7.64
C LEU A 204 -10.93 14.24 9.03
N THR A 205 -10.60 15.52 9.20
CA THR A 205 -10.74 16.22 10.48
C THR A 205 -12.17 16.22 10.99
N ILE A 206 -13.12 16.60 10.13
CA ILE A 206 -14.54 16.64 10.46
C ILE A 206 -15.08 15.25 10.76
N THR A 207 -14.75 14.27 9.95
CA THR A 207 -15.33 12.93 10.07
C THR A 207 -14.76 12.20 11.28
N TRP A 208 -13.45 12.24 11.52
CA TRP A 208 -12.86 11.67 12.73
C TRP A 208 -13.40 12.34 14.00
N THR A 209 -13.60 13.67 13.99
CA THR A 209 -14.24 14.36 15.11
C THR A 209 -15.67 13.86 15.34
N ARG A 210 -16.45 13.67 14.28
CA ARG A 210 -17.84 13.17 14.37
C ARG A 210 -17.92 11.72 14.83
N LEU A 211 -16.96 10.85 14.45
CA LEU A 211 -16.90 9.48 14.95
C LEU A 211 -16.74 9.42 16.48
N LEU A 212 -16.11 10.45 17.07
CA LEU A 212 -15.85 10.52 18.51
C LEU A 212 -16.92 11.30 19.29
N THR A 213 -17.63 12.23 18.64
CA THR A 213 -18.62 13.12 19.30
C THR A 213 -20.06 12.77 18.96
N GLY A 214 -20.29 11.83 18.06
CA GLY A 214 -21.63 11.37 17.72
C GLY A 214 -22.37 10.80 18.94
N PRO A 215 -23.72 10.69 18.93
CA PRO A 215 -24.44 10.03 20.00
C PRO A 215 -23.84 8.66 20.19
N ALA A 216 -23.47 8.33 21.45
CA ALA A 216 -22.70 7.14 21.84
C ALA A 216 -23.10 5.95 20.98
N GLY A 217 -22.19 5.54 20.08
CA GLY A 217 -22.51 4.60 19.02
C GLY A 217 -23.20 3.39 19.62
N HIS A 218 -24.40 3.17 19.20
CA HIS A 218 -25.06 1.91 19.50
C HIS A 218 -24.14 0.85 18.97
N GLY A 219 -23.51 0.10 19.88
CA GLY A 219 -22.63 -1.01 19.57
C GLY A 219 -23.35 -1.97 18.63
N LEU A 220 -23.07 -1.87 17.34
CA LEU A 220 -23.57 -2.81 16.34
C LEU A 220 -22.96 -4.20 16.50
N HIS A 221 -22.09 -4.39 17.48
CA HIS A 221 -21.45 -5.67 17.77
C HIS A 221 -21.27 -5.98 19.25
N SER A 222 -22.34 -5.86 20.06
CA SER A 222 -22.45 -6.68 21.27
C SER A 222 -23.04 -8.03 20.87
N GLY A 223 -22.19 -9.01 20.59
CA GLY A 223 -22.51 -10.42 20.62
C GLY A 223 -23.23 -10.96 19.39
N HIS A 224 -22.47 -11.39 18.40
CA HIS A 224 -22.89 -12.50 17.54
C HIS A 224 -21.70 -13.42 17.28
N GLY A 225 -21.50 -14.35 18.23
CA GLY A 225 -21.06 -15.69 17.85
C GLY A 225 -22.09 -16.30 16.90
N PRO A 226 -21.74 -17.32 16.10
CA PRO A 226 -22.64 -17.89 15.10
C PRO A 226 -23.75 -18.68 15.75
N GLN A 227 -24.84 -18.01 16.16
CA GLN A 227 -26.10 -18.67 16.50
C GLN A 227 -27.16 -18.26 15.48
N GLY A 228 -27.55 -19.25 14.68
CA GLY A 228 -28.53 -19.13 13.63
C GLY A 228 -29.86 -18.54 14.13
N ARG A 229 -30.30 -17.49 13.49
CA ARG A 229 -31.72 -17.14 13.36
C ARG A 229 -32.04 -16.96 11.89
N HIS A 230 -32.83 -17.92 11.39
CA HIS A 230 -33.55 -17.76 10.14
C HIS A 230 -34.43 -16.51 10.21
N VAL A 231 -34.11 -15.51 9.42
CA VAL A 231 -35.06 -14.50 8.99
C VAL A 231 -35.59 -14.95 7.64
N MET A 232 -36.84 -15.36 7.61
CA MET A 232 -37.56 -15.58 6.35
C MET A 232 -37.67 -14.23 5.62
N MET A 233 -36.89 -14.05 4.58
CA MET A 233 -37.22 -13.12 3.51
C MET A 233 -37.80 -13.92 2.35
N THR A 234 -39.07 -13.71 2.11
CA THR A 234 -39.80 -14.22 0.95
C THR A 234 -39.30 -13.51 -0.30
N GLY A 235 -38.77 -14.27 -1.24
CA GLY A 235 -38.62 -13.85 -2.61
C GLY A 235 -37.19 -13.79 -3.14
N VAL A 236 -36.91 -14.75 -4.02
CA VAL A 236 -35.75 -14.91 -4.94
C VAL A 236 -34.59 -15.73 -4.37
N PRO A 237 -34.37 -16.98 -4.79
CA PRO A 237 -33.21 -17.75 -4.38
C PRO A 237 -31.97 -17.35 -5.17
N VAL A 238 -31.05 -16.63 -4.54
CA VAL A 238 -29.67 -16.54 -5.03
C VAL A 238 -28.98 -17.85 -4.64
N ARG A 239 -28.79 -18.74 -5.60
CA ARG A 239 -27.94 -19.93 -5.43
C ARG A 239 -26.48 -19.48 -5.18
N ALA A 240 -26.07 -19.52 -3.95
CA ALA A 240 -24.65 -19.45 -3.59
C ALA A 240 -23.98 -20.77 -4.00
N VAL A 241 -23.23 -20.76 -5.09
CA VAL A 241 -22.35 -21.87 -5.45
C VAL A 241 -21.07 -21.75 -4.64
N VAL A 242 -21.01 -22.43 -3.50
CA VAL A 242 -19.76 -22.66 -2.77
C VAL A 242 -18.96 -23.71 -3.55
N ARG A 243 -18.02 -23.29 -4.38
CA ARG A 243 -17.05 -24.20 -5.02
C ARG A 243 -15.92 -24.47 -4.05
N LYS A 244 -15.82 -25.71 -3.57
CA LYS A 244 -14.61 -26.22 -2.92
C LYS A 244 -13.47 -26.23 -3.94
N ARG A 245 -12.39 -25.51 -3.67
CA ARG A 245 -11.14 -25.59 -4.45
C ARG A 245 -10.51 -26.98 -4.24
N ALA A 246 -10.45 -27.77 -5.28
CA ALA A 246 -9.62 -28.97 -5.30
C ALA A 246 -8.23 -28.58 -5.78
N VAL A 247 -7.22 -28.86 -4.97
CA VAL A 247 -5.80 -28.73 -5.38
C VAL A 247 -5.40 -30.05 -6.01
N VAL A 248 -5.15 -30.05 -7.31
CA VAL A 248 -4.63 -31.22 -8.03
C VAL A 248 -3.11 -31.06 -8.14
N HIS A 249 -2.37 -31.94 -7.50
CA HIS A 249 -0.92 -32.03 -7.63
C HIS A 249 -0.55 -32.83 -8.88
N SER A 250 0.19 -32.21 -9.80
CA SER A 250 0.79 -32.89 -10.96
C SER A 250 2.22 -33.33 -10.61
N PRO A 251 2.71 -34.48 -11.08
CA PRO A 251 4.07 -34.95 -10.82
C PRO A 251 5.18 -34.06 -11.39
N SER A 252 4.87 -33.07 -12.19
CA SER A 252 5.82 -32.14 -12.82
C SER A 252 5.92 -30.76 -12.14
N GLY A 253 5.30 -30.55 -10.96
CA GLY A 253 5.49 -29.33 -10.15
C GLY A 253 4.87 -28.04 -10.72
N LYS A 254 3.98 -28.11 -11.72
CA LYS A 254 3.26 -26.94 -12.26
C LYS A 254 1.87 -26.82 -11.66
N ILE A 255 1.59 -25.69 -11.05
CA ILE A 255 0.26 -25.36 -10.51
C ILE A 255 -0.54 -24.66 -11.61
N TRP A 256 -1.68 -25.24 -12.00
CA TRP A 256 -2.66 -24.60 -12.88
C TRP A 256 -3.83 -24.09 -12.03
N VAL A 257 -4.20 -22.84 -12.21
CA VAL A 257 -5.41 -22.25 -11.63
C VAL A 257 -6.46 -22.23 -12.74
N ASP A 258 -7.50 -23.06 -12.59
CA ASP A 258 -8.64 -23.08 -13.52
C ASP A 258 -9.56 -21.88 -13.22
N SER A 259 -9.59 -20.93 -14.14
CA SER A 259 -10.55 -19.84 -14.16
C SER A 259 -11.78 -20.32 -14.95
N GLY A 260 -12.72 -20.93 -14.25
CA GLY A 260 -13.91 -21.49 -14.87
C GLY A 260 -14.81 -20.47 -15.59
N SER A 261 -14.71 -20.43 -16.89
CA SER A 261 -15.78 -20.05 -17.81
C SER A 261 -16.28 -21.32 -18.47
N GLY A 262 -17.55 -21.63 -18.26
CA GLY A 262 -18.16 -22.81 -18.82
C GLY A 262 -18.29 -22.70 -20.35
N GLU A 263 -17.83 -23.75 -21.03
CA GLU A 263 -18.49 -24.26 -22.24
C GLU A 263 -17.86 -25.59 -22.65
N ASN A 264 -18.72 -26.58 -22.79
CA ASN A 264 -18.65 -27.80 -23.60
C ASN A 264 -17.38 -28.68 -23.60
N LEU A 265 -17.42 -29.70 -22.77
CA LEU A 265 -16.65 -30.94 -22.92
C LEU A 265 -17.19 -31.76 -24.11
N VAL A 266 -16.45 -31.79 -25.19
CA VAL A 266 -16.58 -32.84 -26.25
C VAL A 266 -15.69 -34.00 -25.80
N HIS A 267 -16.32 -35.14 -25.53
CA HIS A 267 -15.64 -36.39 -25.25
C HIS A 267 -14.85 -36.85 -26.50
N HIS A 268 -13.53 -36.91 -26.41
CA HIS A 268 -12.68 -37.67 -27.33
C HIS A 268 -12.24 -38.97 -26.70
N ASN A 269 -12.64 -40.08 -27.29
CA ASN A 269 -12.33 -41.43 -26.94
C ASN A 269 -10.90 -41.81 -27.47
N PRO A 270 -9.98 -42.33 -26.65
CA PRO A 270 -8.65 -42.69 -27.10
C PRO A 270 -8.56 -44.18 -27.42
N HIS A 271 -9.06 -44.60 -28.57
CA HIS A 271 -8.70 -45.91 -29.17
C HIS A 271 -8.83 -45.83 -30.68
N LYS A 272 -7.72 -45.49 -31.34
CA LYS A 272 -7.34 -46.07 -32.65
C LYS A 272 -5.89 -45.73 -32.94
N SER A 273 -5.07 -46.76 -32.96
CA SER A 273 -3.67 -46.77 -33.33
C SER A 273 -3.44 -46.56 -34.84
N PRO A 274 -2.21 -46.29 -35.28
CA PRO A 274 -1.91 -45.66 -36.54
C PRO A 274 -1.70 -46.64 -37.66
N ILE A 275 -2.02 -46.22 -38.89
CA ILE A 275 -1.54 -46.87 -40.12
C ILE A 275 -0.68 -45.88 -40.89
N SER A 276 0.61 -46.24 -41.00
CA SER A 276 1.52 -45.61 -41.97
C SER A 276 1.24 -46.21 -43.35
N PRO A 277 1.38 -45.46 -44.45
CA PRO A 277 2.34 -45.94 -45.43
C PRO A 277 3.10 -44.88 -46.25
N ASN A 278 4.35 -45.20 -46.45
CA ASN A 278 5.10 -45.18 -47.72
C ASN A 278 5.23 -43.89 -48.56
N GLN A 279 6.49 -43.52 -48.71
CA GLN A 279 7.09 -42.93 -49.91
C GLN A 279 6.96 -43.89 -51.14
N PRO A 280 7.21 -43.49 -52.43
CA PRO A 280 8.24 -42.56 -52.92
C PRO A 280 7.83 -41.76 -54.20
N ARG A 281 8.41 -40.65 -54.48
CA ARG A 281 9.38 -40.31 -55.57
C ARG A 281 9.66 -38.83 -55.56
#